data_9b81a330c12479dd11aab517b9f9a92a
#
_entry.id   9b81a330c12479dd11aab517b9f9a92a
#
_cell.length_a   1.000
_cell.length_b   1.000
_cell.length_c   1.000
_cell.angle_alpha   90.00
_cell.angle_beta   90.00
_cell.angle_gamma   90.00
#
_symmetry.space_group_name_H-M   'P 1'
#
loop_
_entity.id
_entity.type
_entity.pdbx_description
1 polymer ?
#
loop_
_entity_poly.entity_id
_entity_poly.type
_entity_poly.pdbx_seq_one_letter_code
_entity_poly.pdbx_strand_id
1 'polypeptide(L)'
;MTLPLRFGVWALTHGSWASRHHPSDPPDASWKRVRAQILQAEALGYESTLLAQHIIHPSGDDQDLLETWTGAAALAALTGRIELIAAIKPLLVHPVVLAKMALQIENISEGRFGINLVNAWYRPELERSGIGFPDHDDRY
;
A
#
# COMPACT_ATOMS: atom_id res chain seq x y z
N MET A 1 -5.14 -32.15 -5.21
CA MET A 1 -3.82 -31.53 -4.91
C MET A 1 -4.11 -30.26 -4.12
N THR A 2 -3.83 -30.24 -2.82
CA THR A 2 -4.01 -29.05 -1.99
C THR A 2 -2.84 -28.11 -2.24
N LEU A 3 -3.11 -26.88 -2.64
CA LEU A 3 -2.09 -25.84 -2.73
C LEU A 3 -1.57 -25.51 -1.32
N PRO A 4 -0.27 -25.28 -1.15
CA PRO A 4 0.27 -24.86 0.15
C PRO A 4 -0.32 -23.52 0.56
N LEU A 5 -0.54 -23.33 1.86
CA LEU A 5 -0.92 -22.04 2.42
C LEU A 5 0.17 -21.02 2.17
N ARG A 6 -0.23 -19.82 1.73
CA ARG A 6 0.66 -18.66 1.56
C ARG A 6 0.27 -17.60 2.59
N PHE A 7 1.26 -16.97 3.19
CA PHE A 7 1.06 -15.93 4.20
C PHE A 7 1.60 -14.59 3.71
N GLY A 8 0.79 -13.55 3.87
CA GLY A 8 1.18 -12.18 3.60
C GLY A 8 1.03 -11.29 4.82
N VAL A 9 1.64 -10.11 4.79
CA VAL A 9 1.47 -9.08 5.81
C VAL A 9 0.99 -7.78 5.19
N TRP A 10 0.29 -6.97 5.97
CA TRP A 10 0.01 -5.58 5.61
C TRP A 10 1.23 -4.72 5.93
N ALA A 11 1.69 -3.93 4.97
CA ALA A 11 2.66 -2.89 5.24
C ALA A 11 2.03 -1.75 6.05
N LEU A 12 2.76 -1.24 7.02
CA LEU A 12 2.29 -0.19 7.93
C LEU A 12 2.31 1.20 7.29
N THR A 13 1.82 1.31 6.04
CA THR A 13 1.85 2.56 5.26
C THR A 13 1.01 3.69 5.86
N HIS A 14 0.12 3.37 6.78
CA HIS A 14 -0.69 4.33 7.57
C HIS A 14 -0.70 3.98 9.07
N GLY A 15 0.44 3.52 9.57
CA GLY A 15 0.55 2.98 10.93
C GLY A 15 -0.17 1.64 11.09
N SER A 16 -0.32 1.19 12.34
CA SER A 16 -1.04 -0.03 12.64
C SER A 16 -2.40 0.29 13.30
N TRP A 17 -3.36 -0.61 13.11
CA TRP A 17 -4.62 -0.55 13.87
C TRP A 17 -4.35 -0.60 15.38
N ALA A 18 -3.35 -1.36 15.80
CA ALA A 18 -2.95 -1.50 17.20
C ALA A 18 -2.47 -0.18 17.81
N SER A 19 -1.88 0.72 17.01
CA SER A 19 -1.40 2.03 17.49
C SER A 19 -2.48 2.88 18.17
N ARG A 20 -3.75 2.64 17.83
CA ARG A 20 -4.89 3.32 18.47
C ARG A 20 -5.32 2.67 19.79
N HIS A 21 -4.94 1.42 20.00
CA HIS A 21 -5.45 0.58 21.07
C HIS A 21 -4.36 0.04 21.99
N HIS A 22 -3.11 0.19 21.59
CA HIS A 22 -1.96 -0.32 22.35
C HIS A 22 -0.93 0.79 22.58
N PRO A 23 -0.68 1.19 23.84
CA PRO A 23 0.16 2.34 24.15
C PRO A 23 1.64 2.18 23.76
N SER A 24 2.10 0.97 23.52
CA SER A 24 3.48 0.69 23.10
C SER A 24 3.67 0.57 21.59
N ASP A 25 2.59 0.67 20.79
CA ASP A 25 2.66 0.66 19.34
C ASP A 25 2.47 2.08 18.80
N PRO A 26 3.53 2.78 18.34
CA PRO A 26 3.41 4.15 17.92
C PRO A 26 2.63 4.28 16.61
N PRO A 27 1.88 5.37 16.41
CA PRO A 27 1.21 5.68 15.15
C PRO A 27 2.22 6.17 14.11
N ASP A 28 3.22 5.35 13.82
CA ASP A 28 4.38 5.68 12.96
C ASP A 28 4.28 4.91 11.64
N ALA A 29 4.10 5.63 10.54
CA ALA A 29 4.15 5.15 9.16
C ALA A 29 5.44 5.60 8.45
N SER A 30 6.49 5.93 9.19
CA SER A 30 7.75 6.36 8.61
C SER A 30 8.35 5.30 7.68
N TRP A 31 9.06 5.76 6.67
CA TRP A 31 9.82 4.87 5.77
C TRP A 31 10.72 3.90 6.54
N LYS A 32 11.39 4.39 7.59
CA LYS A 32 12.28 3.57 8.42
C LYS A 32 11.55 2.37 9.02
N ARG A 33 10.34 2.59 9.55
CA ARG A 33 9.52 1.53 10.17
C ARG A 33 8.98 0.56 9.13
N VAL A 34 8.37 1.06 8.06
CA VAL A 34 7.83 0.23 6.99
C VAL A 34 8.91 -0.63 6.34
N ARG A 35 10.06 -0.03 6.03
CA ARG A 35 11.21 -0.76 5.50
C ARG A 35 11.65 -1.88 6.44
N ALA A 36 11.84 -1.60 7.72
CA ALA A 36 12.27 -2.60 8.70
C ALA A 36 11.26 -3.76 8.80
N GLN A 37 9.97 -3.44 8.85
CA GLN A 37 8.91 -4.44 8.90
C GLN A 37 8.94 -5.37 7.69
N ILE A 38 9.03 -4.84 6.47
CA ILE A 38 8.94 -5.66 5.26
C ILE A 38 10.21 -6.50 5.06
N LEU A 39 11.38 -5.97 5.35
CA LEU A 39 12.63 -6.76 5.31
C LEU A 39 12.60 -7.89 6.35
N GLN A 40 12.06 -7.64 7.53
CA GLN A 40 11.87 -8.68 8.55
C GLN A 40 10.83 -9.72 8.12
N ALA A 41 9.71 -9.29 7.53
CA ALA A 41 8.69 -10.20 7.02
C ALA A 41 9.26 -11.14 5.94
N GLU A 42 10.03 -10.60 5.00
CA GLU A 42 10.71 -11.41 3.99
C GLU A 42 11.71 -12.40 4.60
N ALA A 43 12.49 -11.96 5.59
CA ALA A 43 13.43 -12.83 6.31
C ALA A 43 12.73 -13.97 7.07
N LEU A 44 11.53 -13.72 7.59
CA LEU A 44 10.68 -14.71 8.28
C LEU A 44 9.90 -15.63 7.33
N GLY A 45 9.98 -15.41 6.00
CA GLY A 45 9.35 -16.26 5.00
C GLY A 45 7.91 -15.88 4.63
N TYR A 46 7.45 -14.67 4.95
CA TYR A 46 6.21 -14.17 4.37
C TYR A 46 6.37 -14.00 2.86
N GLU A 47 5.36 -14.39 2.11
CA GLU A 47 5.42 -14.47 0.65
C GLU A 47 4.91 -13.23 -0.06
N SER A 48 4.06 -12.43 0.61
CA SER A 48 3.51 -11.20 0.03
C SER A 48 3.34 -10.10 1.07
N THR A 49 3.32 -8.86 0.59
CA THR A 49 2.89 -7.70 1.38
C THR A 49 1.90 -6.86 0.60
N LEU A 50 0.85 -6.40 1.29
CA LEU A 50 -0.13 -5.46 0.74
C LEU A 50 0.12 -4.06 1.30
N LEU A 51 0.37 -3.11 0.40
CA LEU A 51 0.52 -1.71 0.72
C LEU A 51 -0.82 -0.99 0.44
N ALA A 52 -1.47 -0.53 1.51
CA ALA A 52 -2.73 0.21 1.37
C ALA A 52 -2.46 1.64 0.87
N GLN A 53 -3.30 2.12 -0.06
CA GLN A 53 -3.17 3.49 -0.55
C GLN A 53 -4.10 4.45 0.18
N HIS A 54 -3.49 5.47 0.77
CA HIS A 54 -4.16 6.69 1.20
C HIS A 54 -3.28 7.90 0.87
N ILE A 55 -3.91 9.03 0.53
CA ILE A 55 -3.27 10.35 0.38
C ILE A 55 -3.54 11.20 1.62
N ILE A 56 -4.68 10.98 2.25
CA ILE A 56 -5.09 11.58 3.51
C ILE A 56 -5.39 10.45 4.48
N HIS A 57 -4.82 10.53 5.68
CA HIS A 57 -5.01 9.49 6.68
C HIS A 57 -6.49 9.43 7.12
N PRO A 58 -7.14 8.26 7.07
CA PRO A 58 -8.58 8.15 7.36
C PRO A 58 -8.95 8.41 8.83
N SER A 59 -7.95 8.54 9.70
CA SER A 59 -8.16 8.74 11.15
C SER A 59 -7.85 10.13 11.65
N GLY A 60 -7.26 10.97 10.82
CA GLY A 60 -6.91 12.35 11.17
C GLY A 60 -5.69 12.86 10.42
N ASP A 61 -5.63 14.17 10.26
CA ASP A 61 -4.59 14.84 9.47
C ASP A 61 -3.23 14.90 10.17
N ASP A 62 -3.19 14.59 11.46
CA ASP A 62 -2.01 14.55 12.32
C ASP A 62 -1.32 13.19 12.33
N GLN A 63 -1.84 12.22 11.58
CA GLN A 63 -1.30 10.88 11.53
C GLN A 63 -0.33 10.70 10.37
N ASP A 64 0.76 9.98 10.62
CA ASP A 64 1.75 9.64 9.60
C ASP A 64 1.15 8.81 8.47
N LEU A 65 1.62 9.07 7.27
CA LEU A 65 1.21 8.36 6.07
C LEU A 65 2.39 8.22 5.10
N LEU A 66 2.66 7.00 4.66
CA LEU A 66 3.63 6.73 3.60
C LEU A 66 2.90 6.59 2.26
N GLU A 67 3.34 7.30 1.25
CA GLU A 67 2.78 7.15 -0.09
C GLU A 67 3.12 5.75 -0.63
N THR A 68 2.09 5.04 -1.08
CA THR A 68 2.12 3.60 -1.35
C THR A 68 3.02 3.23 -2.52
N TRP A 69 2.91 3.93 -3.64
CA TRP A 69 3.59 3.54 -4.89
C TRP A 69 5.07 3.88 -4.88
N THR A 70 5.44 5.03 -4.30
CA THR A 70 6.85 5.36 -4.07
C THR A 70 7.49 4.43 -3.04
N GLY A 71 6.73 4.08 -1.99
CA GLY A 71 7.15 3.07 -1.02
C GLY A 71 7.34 1.68 -1.64
N ALA A 72 6.42 1.25 -2.51
CA ALA A 72 6.51 -0.02 -3.23
C ALA A 72 7.74 -0.07 -4.15
N ALA A 73 8.03 1.01 -4.89
CA ALA A 73 9.23 1.10 -5.71
C ALA A 73 10.53 0.97 -4.90
N ALA A 74 10.58 1.63 -3.75
CA ALA A 74 11.74 1.54 -2.85
C ALA A 74 11.88 0.14 -2.25
N LEU A 75 10.78 -0.51 -1.85
CA LEU A 75 10.79 -1.89 -1.35
C LEU A 75 11.16 -2.89 -2.44
N ALA A 76 10.73 -2.69 -3.68
CA ALA A 76 11.10 -3.53 -4.81
C ALA A 76 12.62 -3.62 -5.01
N ALA A 77 13.32 -2.51 -4.81
CA ALA A 77 14.80 -2.46 -4.91
C ALA A 77 15.52 -3.05 -3.70
N LEU A 78 14.85 -3.26 -2.57
CA LEU A 78 15.45 -3.72 -1.32
C LEU A 78 15.12 -5.15 -0.95
N THR A 79 14.11 -5.74 -1.60
CA THR A 79 13.63 -7.11 -1.37
C THR A 79 13.97 -8.01 -2.55
N GLY A 80 14.00 -9.32 -2.33
CA GLY A 80 14.38 -10.29 -3.37
C GLY A 80 13.37 -11.41 -3.60
N ARG A 81 12.39 -11.61 -2.72
CA ARG A 81 11.45 -12.74 -2.80
C ARG A 81 10.00 -12.36 -2.56
N ILE A 82 9.74 -11.46 -1.63
CA ILE A 82 8.38 -11.09 -1.23
C ILE A 82 7.66 -10.39 -2.38
N GLU A 83 6.43 -10.83 -2.67
CA GLU A 83 5.53 -10.19 -3.63
C GLU A 83 5.02 -8.88 -3.05
N LEU A 84 5.08 -7.81 -3.84
CA LEU A 84 4.66 -6.47 -3.45
C LEU A 84 3.33 -6.14 -4.12
N ILE A 85 2.25 -6.06 -3.37
CA ILE A 85 0.92 -5.75 -3.88
C ILE A 85 0.58 -4.32 -3.47
N ALA A 86 0.57 -3.39 -4.43
CA ALA A 86 0.21 -2.00 -4.16
C ALA A 86 -1.27 -1.75 -4.46
N ALA A 87 -1.99 -1.22 -3.48
CA ALA A 87 -3.34 -0.75 -3.70
C ALA A 87 -3.36 0.54 -4.53
N ILE A 88 -4.39 0.71 -5.34
CA ILE A 88 -4.66 1.91 -6.11
C ILE A 88 -6.15 2.21 -6.17
N LYS A 89 -6.49 3.45 -5.97
CA LYS A 89 -7.81 4.02 -6.27
C LYS A 89 -7.73 4.68 -7.66
N PRO A 90 -8.33 4.09 -8.70
CA PRO A 90 -8.15 4.55 -10.09
C PRO A 90 -8.49 6.02 -10.30
N LEU A 91 -9.38 6.59 -9.51
CA LEU A 91 -9.75 8.01 -9.56
C LEU A 91 -8.59 8.97 -9.22
N LEU A 92 -7.55 8.50 -8.54
CA LEU A 92 -6.43 9.34 -8.12
C LEU A 92 -5.32 9.48 -9.17
N VAL A 93 -5.26 8.58 -10.15
CA VAL A 93 -4.15 8.51 -11.10
C VAL A 93 -4.65 8.22 -12.50
N HIS A 94 -4.18 8.98 -13.49
CA HIS A 94 -4.50 8.71 -14.89
C HIS A 94 -4.01 7.31 -15.31
N PRO A 95 -4.81 6.48 -15.99
CA PRO A 95 -4.48 5.08 -16.30
C PRO A 95 -3.14 4.88 -17.03
N VAL A 96 -2.77 5.78 -17.93
CA VAL A 96 -1.48 5.71 -18.65
C VAL A 96 -0.31 5.93 -17.72
N VAL A 97 -0.44 6.84 -16.76
CA VAL A 97 0.60 7.09 -15.73
C VAL A 97 0.72 5.89 -14.81
N LEU A 98 -0.42 5.36 -14.36
CA LEU A 98 -0.50 4.16 -13.54
C LEU A 98 0.21 2.97 -14.20
N ALA A 99 -0.11 2.69 -15.46
CA ALA A 99 0.50 1.60 -16.23
C ALA A 99 2.02 1.78 -16.33
N LYS A 100 2.50 3.01 -16.55
CA LYS A 100 3.93 3.29 -16.61
C LYS A 100 4.62 3.08 -15.26
N MET A 101 4.02 3.51 -14.18
CA MET A 101 4.53 3.30 -12.81
C MET A 101 4.57 1.82 -12.48
N ALA A 102 3.50 1.10 -12.75
CA ALA A 102 3.42 -0.35 -12.52
C ALA A 102 4.51 -1.11 -13.26
N LEU A 103 4.68 -0.83 -14.55
CA LEU A 103 5.72 -1.45 -15.36
C LEU A 103 7.14 -1.20 -14.80
N GLN A 104 7.40 -0.01 -14.26
CA GLN A 104 8.71 0.28 -13.69
C GLN A 104 8.93 -0.47 -12.37
N ILE A 105 7.93 -0.56 -11.50
CA ILE A 105 8.03 -1.31 -10.25
C ILE A 105 8.16 -2.81 -10.55
N GLU A 106 7.44 -3.32 -11.53
CA GLU A 106 7.57 -4.70 -12.00
C GLU A 106 9.00 -5.02 -12.45
N ASN A 107 9.60 -4.13 -13.26
CA ASN A 107 11.00 -4.27 -13.68
C ASN A 107 11.99 -4.23 -12.53
N ILE A 108 11.80 -3.29 -11.58
CA ILE A 108 12.68 -3.16 -10.40
C ILE A 108 12.55 -4.40 -9.51
N SER A 109 11.35 -4.92 -9.36
CA SER A 109 11.07 -6.10 -8.52
C SER A 109 11.39 -7.43 -9.20
N GLU A 110 11.75 -7.44 -10.49
CA GLU A 110 12.00 -8.66 -11.27
C GLU A 110 10.78 -9.62 -11.28
N GLY A 111 9.58 -9.07 -11.52
CA GLY A 111 8.37 -9.86 -11.67
C GLY A 111 7.60 -10.14 -10.37
N ARG A 112 7.83 -9.38 -9.30
CA ARG A 112 7.19 -9.58 -7.99
C ARG A 112 6.15 -8.51 -7.63
N PHE A 113 5.69 -7.73 -8.60
CA PHE A 113 4.75 -6.64 -8.36
C PHE A 113 3.32 -7.00 -8.75
N GLY A 114 2.39 -6.73 -7.87
CA GLY A 114 0.95 -6.87 -8.09
C GLY A 114 0.19 -5.59 -7.83
N ILE A 115 -0.98 -5.46 -8.42
CA ILE A 115 -1.87 -4.31 -8.23
C ILE A 115 -3.16 -4.79 -7.57
N ASN A 116 -3.59 -4.09 -6.52
CA ASN A 116 -4.90 -4.22 -5.93
C ASN A 116 -5.76 -3.01 -6.32
N LEU A 117 -6.68 -3.19 -7.26
CA LEU A 117 -7.63 -2.15 -7.64
C LEU A 117 -8.69 -2.01 -6.56
N VAL A 118 -8.75 -0.85 -5.93
CA VAL A 118 -9.67 -0.56 -4.82
C VAL A 118 -10.64 0.53 -5.24
N ASN A 119 -11.92 0.25 -5.12
CA ASN A 119 -12.92 1.30 -5.25
C ASN A 119 -12.81 2.26 -4.05
N ALA A 120 -12.70 3.54 -4.35
CA ALA A 120 -12.58 4.58 -3.33
C ALA A 120 -13.79 4.57 -2.39
N TRP A 121 -13.54 4.44 -1.10
CA TRP A 121 -14.59 4.42 -0.06
C TRP A 121 -14.54 5.63 0.86
N TYR A 122 -13.37 6.24 1.01
CA TYR A 122 -13.17 7.38 1.90
C TYR A 122 -13.38 8.69 1.14
N ARG A 123 -14.64 9.15 1.13
CA ARG A 123 -15.08 10.38 0.43
C ARG A 123 -14.22 11.62 0.74
N PRO A 124 -13.86 11.92 2.01
CA PRO A 124 -13.08 13.13 2.31
C PRO A 124 -11.71 13.15 1.63
N GLU A 125 -11.09 12.00 1.37
CA GLU A 125 -9.81 11.92 0.69
C GLU A 125 -9.90 12.43 -0.75
N LEU A 126 -10.94 12.04 -1.49
CA LEU A 126 -11.14 12.47 -2.87
C LEU A 126 -11.53 13.95 -2.94
N GLU A 127 -12.53 14.37 -2.17
CA GLU A 127 -13.03 15.74 -2.18
C GLU A 127 -11.93 16.75 -1.79
N ARG A 128 -11.13 16.46 -0.76
CA ARG A 128 -10.01 17.33 -0.34
C ARG A 128 -8.84 17.30 -1.33
N SER A 129 -8.73 16.26 -2.14
CA SER A 129 -7.77 16.19 -3.25
C SER A 129 -8.29 16.86 -4.53
N GLY A 130 -9.46 17.52 -4.48
CA GLY A 130 -10.06 18.17 -5.63
C GLY A 130 -10.72 17.20 -6.63
N ILE A 131 -10.95 15.96 -6.22
CA ILE A 131 -11.57 14.92 -7.05
C ILE A 131 -13.00 14.72 -6.58
N GLY A 132 -13.95 14.71 -7.51
CA GLY A 132 -15.34 14.41 -7.19
C GLY A 132 -15.48 12.98 -6.63
N PHE A 133 -16.51 12.76 -5.80
CA PHE A 133 -16.87 11.42 -5.33
C PHE A 133 -18.12 10.97 -6.09
N PRO A 134 -17.97 10.29 -7.24
CA PRO A 134 -19.08 9.80 -8.05
C PRO A 134 -19.98 8.84 -7.29
N ASP A 135 -21.18 8.61 -7.78
CA ASP A 135 -22.07 7.60 -7.26
C ASP A 135 -21.49 6.19 -7.40
N HIS A 136 -22.08 5.24 -6.66
CA HIS A 136 -21.53 3.87 -6.60
C HIS A 136 -21.33 3.26 -7.98
N ASP A 137 -22.34 3.35 -8.86
CA ASP A 137 -22.32 2.70 -10.16
C ASP A 137 -21.32 3.37 -11.14
N ASP A 138 -21.05 4.65 -10.95
CA ASP A 138 -20.05 5.39 -11.76
C ASP A 138 -18.60 5.13 -11.31
N ARG A 139 -18.42 4.50 -10.14
CA ARG A 139 -17.08 4.14 -9.62
C ARG A 139 -16.65 2.73 -9.97
N TYR A 140 -17.59 1.88 -10.40
CA TYR A 140 -17.38 0.50 -10.83
C TYR A 140 -17.57 0.34 -12.33
#